data_410fd9c614d2b00acea2d92b3159157c
#
_entry.id   410fd9c614d2b00acea2d92b3159157c
#
_cell.length_a   1.000
_cell.length_b   1.000
_cell.length_c   1.000
_cell.angle_alpha   90.00
_cell.angle_beta   90.00
_cell.angle_gamma   90.00
#
_symmetry.space_group_name_H-M   'P 1'
#
loop_
_entity.id
_entity.type
_entity.pdbx_description
1 polymer ?
#
loop_
_entity_poly.entity_id
_entity_poly.type
_entity_poly.pdbx_seq_one_letter_code
_entity_poly.pdbx_strand_id
1 'polypeptide(L)'
;MGSLPNLETPPQISRISTVVPATPRGEENSAYNLNYMDLLMKLHYIRSIYLFNSKAVQNLSISDLKAPMFQLLDSYSHVSGRVRISESGRPFIKCNDAGVRIAESHCEKTLREWLDEKEYSVDELVYDHVLGPDLAFSPLVFVKFTFFKCGGLSVGLSWAHILGDAFSARNFITKWSHTLAGQAPPKSLHMPNLTKPQFLSNSVYDNPISIKRATTIEEYWLAATDSYVATHTFHITSKQLHHLLTTSTSTNININTKTKYFEIISAMIWKCIGQIRGNFGPRVVTICTTNISNRAENEFPTNGSVLSKIETSLSPGESEISELVKLIAEKKMNENHGLEKMMEEGEGKDDFIVYGAKLTFVDLEEGNFYGVKINGQKPILANCDFRGVGDQGVVLVLSGPEDYNGNNGRMVTISLPGKELDQLKCKLAQEWDIQYCSSLGLC
;
A
#
# COMPACT_ATOMS: atom_id res chain seq x y z
N MET A 1 -18.36 -31.08 -28.23
CA MET A 1 -18.78 -30.68 -26.90
C MET A 1 -17.54 -30.14 -26.21
N GLY A 2 -17.32 -28.81 -26.30
CA GLY A 2 -16.22 -28.14 -25.60
C GLY A 2 -16.60 -28.03 -24.12
N SER A 3 -15.75 -28.57 -23.26
CA SER A 3 -15.84 -28.36 -21.82
C SER A 3 -15.73 -26.86 -21.53
N LEU A 4 -16.78 -26.32 -20.92
CA LEU A 4 -16.72 -24.96 -20.34
C LEU A 4 -15.51 -24.90 -19.39
N PRO A 5 -14.71 -23.81 -19.39
CA PRO A 5 -13.67 -23.66 -18.42
C PRO A 5 -14.30 -23.68 -17.03
N ASN A 6 -13.76 -24.51 -16.13
CA ASN A 6 -14.15 -24.54 -14.72
C ASN A 6 -14.08 -23.12 -14.19
N LEU A 7 -15.21 -22.52 -13.87
CA LEU A 7 -15.30 -21.30 -13.09
C LEU A 7 -14.76 -21.63 -11.69
N GLU A 8 -13.49 -21.32 -11.50
CA GLU A 8 -12.80 -21.56 -10.25
C GLU A 8 -13.43 -20.69 -9.16
N THR A 9 -13.90 -21.34 -8.10
CA THR A 9 -14.48 -20.62 -6.96
C THR A 9 -13.35 -19.98 -6.14
N PRO A 10 -13.41 -18.65 -5.92
CA PRO A 10 -12.45 -17.99 -5.04
C PRO A 10 -12.50 -18.56 -3.62
N PRO A 11 -11.45 -18.38 -2.79
CA PRO A 11 -11.44 -18.87 -1.41
C PRO A 11 -12.70 -18.42 -0.66
N GLN A 12 -13.60 -19.37 -0.37
CA GLN A 12 -14.87 -19.06 0.26
C GLN A 12 -14.65 -18.58 1.70
N ILE A 13 -15.25 -17.43 2.04
CA ILE A 13 -15.30 -16.97 3.41
C ILE A 13 -16.24 -17.88 4.19
N SER A 14 -15.68 -18.60 5.15
CA SER A 14 -16.42 -19.53 6.01
C SER A 14 -17.03 -18.81 7.22
N ARG A 15 -16.39 -17.75 7.69
CA ARG A 15 -16.83 -17.01 8.87
C ARG A 15 -16.32 -15.58 8.88
N ILE A 16 -17.13 -14.66 9.40
CA ILE A 16 -16.74 -13.30 9.73
C ILE A 16 -17.01 -13.08 11.23
N SER A 17 -16.04 -12.52 11.93
CA SER A 17 -16.12 -12.19 13.35
C SER A 17 -15.56 -10.81 13.63
N THR A 18 -15.82 -10.27 14.82
CA THR A 18 -15.27 -9.00 15.29
C THR A 18 -14.34 -9.29 16.45
N VAL A 19 -13.17 -8.64 16.44
CA VAL A 19 -12.26 -8.59 17.59
C VAL A 19 -12.27 -7.15 18.12
N VAL A 20 -12.49 -7.01 19.41
CA VAL A 20 -12.52 -5.74 20.14
C VAL A 20 -11.34 -5.67 21.11
N PRO A 21 -10.99 -4.51 21.67
CA PRO A 21 -9.99 -4.43 22.73
C PRO A 21 -10.30 -5.39 23.89
N ALA A 22 -9.26 -5.95 24.52
CA ALA A 22 -9.42 -6.83 25.67
C ALA A 22 -9.98 -6.08 26.88
N THR A 23 -9.59 -4.82 27.01
CA THR A 23 -10.05 -3.91 28.09
C THR A 23 -11.02 -2.89 27.50
N PRO A 24 -12.33 -2.98 27.81
CA PRO A 24 -13.30 -1.98 27.36
C PRO A 24 -12.95 -0.58 27.86
N ARG A 25 -13.01 0.41 26.98
CA ARG A 25 -12.91 1.81 27.38
C ARG A 25 -14.26 2.29 27.88
N GLY A 26 -14.25 3.07 28.97
CA GLY A 26 -15.48 3.69 29.50
C GLY A 26 -16.08 4.71 28.51
N GLU A 27 -17.26 5.24 28.87
CA GLU A 27 -18.00 6.20 28.02
C GLU A 27 -17.30 7.53 27.80
N GLU A 28 -16.25 7.85 28.53
CA GLU A 28 -15.34 8.98 28.26
C GLU A 28 -14.53 8.73 26.98
N ASN A 29 -15.26 8.57 25.92
CA ASN A 29 -14.74 8.23 24.59
C ASN A 29 -13.85 9.33 24.05
N SER A 30 -12.56 9.05 24.00
CA SER A 30 -11.63 9.91 23.33
C SER A 30 -11.92 9.94 21.83
N ALA A 31 -12.12 11.14 21.30
CA ALA A 31 -12.09 11.38 19.86
C ALA A 31 -10.63 11.44 19.42
N TYR A 32 -10.28 10.71 18.39
CA TYR A 32 -9.01 10.90 17.69
C TYR A 32 -9.23 11.89 16.56
N ASN A 33 -8.64 13.07 16.72
CA ASN A 33 -8.69 14.12 15.72
C ASN A 33 -7.68 13.82 14.61
N LEU A 34 -8.17 13.79 13.38
CA LEU A 34 -7.37 13.53 12.18
C LEU A 34 -6.59 14.77 11.78
N ASN A 35 -5.32 14.59 11.41
CA ASN A 35 -4.55 15.64 10.77
C ASN A 35 -4.96 15.80 9.30
N TYR A 36 -4.43 16.81 8.62
CA TYR A 36 -4.79 17.09 7.23
C TYR A 36 -4.33 15.99 6.27
N MET A 37 -3.16 15.38 6.53
CA MET A 37 -2.68 14.27 5.70
C MET A 37 -3.54 13.00 5.91
N ASP A 38 -4.03 12.74 7.11
CA ASP A 38 -4.97 11.64 7.37
C ASP A 38 -6.27 11.85 6.58
N LEU A 39 -6.82 13.07 6.60
CA LEU A 39 -8.04 13.44 5.88
C LEU A 39 -7.86 13.39 4.36
N LEU A 40 -6.68 13.78 3.85
CA LEU A 40 -6.35 13.69 2.43
C LEU A 40 -6.42 12.23 1.93
N MET A 41 -6.06 11.27 2.78
CA MET A 41 -5.98 9.85 2.45
C MET A 41 -7.30 9.07 2.69
N LYS A 42 -8.39 9.74 3.09
CA LYS A 42 -9.62 9.06 3.56
C LYS A 42 -10.32 8.18 2.51
N LEU A 43 -10.10 8.41 1.22
CA LEU A 43 -10.67 7.59 0.14
C LEU A 43 -9.82 6.37 -0.22
N HIS A 44 -8.65 6.21 0.38
CA HIS A 44 -7.73 5.13 0.03
C HIS A 44 -7.70 4.03 1.09
N TYR A 45 -7.44 2.81 0.64
CA TYR A 45 -7.13 1.67 1.49
C TYR A 45 -5.83 1.03 1.06
N ILE A 46 -5.07 0.60 2.05
CA ILE A 46 -3.84 -0.16 1.88
C ILE A 46 -4.18 -1.62 2.08
N ARG A 47 -3.87 -2.46 1.11
CA ARG A 47 -4.05 -3.91 1.21
C ARG A 47 -2.69 -4.57 1.20
N SER A 48 -2.49 -5.54 2.07
CA SER A 48 -1.26 -6.32 2.07
C SER A 48 -1.53 -7.78 2.38
N ILE A 49 -0.69 -8.67 1.83
CA ILE A 49 -0.72 -10.10 2.10
C ILE A 49 0.65 -10.58 2.57
N TYR A 50 0.61 -11.56 3.44
CA TYR A 50 1.79 -12.26 3.95
C TYR A 50 1.51 -13.76 3.85
N LEU A 51 2.22 -14.46 2.97
CA LEU A 51 2.07 -15.89 2.76
C LEU A 51 3.10 -16.66 3.57
N PHE A 52 2.65 -17.62 4.34
CA PHE A 52 3.48 -18.46 5.19
C PHE A 52 3.33 -19.93 4.81
N ASN A 53 4.44 -20.66 4.82
CA ASN A 53 4.43 -22.11 4.66
C ASN A 53 3.81 -22.81 5.88
N SER A 54 3.54 -24.11 5.76
CA SER A 54 2.93 -24.93 6.82
C SER A 54 3.74 -24.99 8.10
N LYS A 55 5.08 -24.88 8.04
CA LYS A 55 5.95 -24.88 9.23
C LYS A 55 5.70 -23.67 10.12
N ALA A 56 5.40 -22.51 9.51
CA ALA A 56 5.10 -21.28 10.24
C ALA A 56 3.80 -21.40 11.06
N VAL A 57 2.85 -22.21 10.61
CA VAL A 57 1.48 -22.27 11.19
C VAL A 57 1.23 -23.56 11.95
N GLN A 58 2.26 -24.40 12.05
CA GLN A 58 2.15 -25.67 12.75
C GLN A 58 1.66 -25.47 14.19
N ASN A 59 0.61 -26.21 14.58
CA ASN A 59 -0.05 -26.16 15.88
C ASN A 59 -0.76 -24.83 16.22
N LEU A 60 -1.01 -23.94 15.24
CA LEU A 60 -1.79 -22.73 15.44
C LEU A 60 -3.23 -22.95 14.95
N SER A 61 -4.19 -22.69 15.81
CA SER A 61 -5.60 -22.59 15.48
C SER A 61 -5.97 -21.16 15.10
N ILE A 62 -7.14 -20.97 14.52
CA ILE A 62 -7.68 -19.63 14.28
C ILE A 62 -7.86 -18.82 15.56
N SER A 63 -8.15 -19.48 16.69
CA SER A 63 -8.26 -18.82 17.98
C SER A 63 -6.91 -18.27 18.45
N ASP A 64 -5.82 -19.00 18.21
CA ASP A 64 -4.46 -18.56 18.53
C ASP A 64 -4.06 -17.35 17.70
N LEU A 65 -4.47 -17.30 16.41
CA LEU A 65 -4.23 -16.15 15.52
C LEU A 65 -5.04 -14.91 15.92
N LYS A 66 -6.23 -15.09 16.51
CA LYS A 66 -7.10 -14.00 16.95
C LYS A 66 -6.73 -13.45 18.33
N ALA A 67 -6.29 -14.32 19.24
CA ALA A 67 -6.05 -13.94 20.64
C ALA A 67 -5.11 -12.72 20.81
N PRO A 68 -3.97 -12.63 20.07
CA PRO A 68 -3.08 -11.46 20.18
C PRO A 68 -3.74 -10.14 19.76
N MET A 69 -4.73 -10.19 18.87
CA MET A 69 -5.40 -8.99 18.37
C MET A 69 -6.19 -8.28 19.47
N PHE A 70 -6.83 -9.01 20.40
CA PHE A 70 -7.55 -8.41 21.54
C PHE A 70 -6.63 -7.53 22.38
N GLN A 71 -5.42 -8.05 22.71
CA GLN A 71 -4.42 -7.33 23.50
C GLN A 71 -3.81 -6.15 22.73
N LEU A 72 -3.54 -6.35 21.42
CA LEU A 72 -2.97 -5.30 20.58
C LEU A 72 -3.92 -4.10 20.47
N LEU A 73 -5.22 -4.34 20.36
CA LEU A 73 -6.21 -3.28 20.22
C LEU A 73 -6.37 -2.41 21.48
N ASP A 74 -5.96 -2.86 22.66
CA ASP A 74 -5.87 -2.01 23.85
C ASP A 74 -4.96 -0.80 23.62
N SER A 75 -3.87 -0.99 22.88
CA SER A 75 -2.93 0.08 22.53
C SER A 75 -3.35 0.86 21.27
N TYR A 76 -4.10 0.23 20.36
CA TYR A 76 -4.51 0.78 19.06
C TYR A 76 -6.01 1.17 19.05
N SER A 77 -6.45 1.96 20.03
CA SER A 77 -7.88 2.29 20.20
C SER A 77 -8.55 2.93 18.99
N HIS A 78 -7.84 3.81 18.27
CA HIS A 78 -8.32 4.46 17.06
C HIS A 78 -8.55 3.45 15.91
N VAL A 79 -7.79 2.36 15.86
CA VAL A 79 -7.98 1.26 14.90
C VAL A 79 -9.30 0.52 15.13
N SER A 80 -9.72 0.41 16.40
CA SER A 80 -11.01 -0.17 16.78
C SER A 80 -12.18 0.80 16.62
N GLY A 81 -11.92 2.06 16.27
CA GLY A 81 -12.89 3.12 16.14
C GLY A 81 -13.71 3.09 14.86
N ARG A 82 -14.48 4.15 14.68
CA ARG A 82 -15.26 4.44 13.47
C ARG A 82 -15.15 5.91 13.13
N VAL A 83 -15.11 6.23 11.83
CA VAL A 83 -15.18 7.63 11.38
C VAL A 83 -16.52 8.21 11.78
N ARG A 84 -16.51 9.43 12.24
CA ARG A 84 -17.68 10.25 12.53
C ARG A 84 -17.47 11.65 11.97
N ILE A 85 -18.55 12.34 11.73
CA ILE A 85 -18.55 13.73 11.30
C ILE A 85 -18.92 14.59 12.51
N SER A 86 -18.12 15.60 12.81
CA SER A 86 -18.40 16.59 13.86
C SER A 86 -19.53 17.55 13.46
N GLU A 87 -20.03 18.35 14.37
CA GLU A 87 -21.03 19.39 14.08
C GLU A 87 -20.53 20.40 13.05
N SER A 88 -19.21 20.66 13.00
CA SER A 88 -18.59 21.51 11.98
C SER A 88 -18.48 20.83 10.62
N GLY A 89 -18.81 19.55 10.47
CA GLY A 89 -18.66 18.77 9.24
C GLY A 89 -17.28 18.10 9.08
N ARG A 90 -16.34 18.30 10.03
CA ARG A 90 -14.99 17.73 9.95
C ARG A 90 -15.00 16.26 10.40
N PRO A 91 -14.39 15.34 9.62
CA PRO A 91 -14.24 13.94 10.03
C PRO A 91 -13.26 13.78 11.21
N PHE A 92 -13.56 12.80 12.09
CA PHE A 92 -12.72 12.34 13.19
C PHE A 92 -12.95 10.85 13.44
N ILE A 93 -12.10 10.18 14.21
CA ILE A 93 -12.33 8.80 14.63
C ILE A 93 -12.87 8.79 16.05
N LYS A 94 -14.08 8.24 16.23
CA LYS A 94 -14.62 7.93 17.54
C LYS A 94 -14.04 6.58 17.99
N CYS A 95 -13.25 6.59 19.07
CA CYS A 95 -12.67 5.39 19.67
C CYS A 95 -13.73 4.69 20.54
N ASN A 96 -14.62 3.94 19.92
CA ASN A 96 -15.82 3.35 20.52
C ASN A 96 -15.76 1.82 20.61
N ASP A 97 -14.56 1.24 20.57
CA ASP A 97 -14.30 -0.20 20.66
C ASP A 97 -15.16 -1.07 19.71
N ALA A 98 -15.57 -0.49 18.58
CA ALA A 98 -16.36 -1.20 17.58
C ALA A 98 -15.57 -2.34 16.88
N GLY A 99 -14.26 -2.36 17.08
CA GLY A 99 -13.35 -3.45 16.73
C GLY A 99 -13.00 -3.57 15.24
N VAL A 100 -12.10 -4.50 14.99
CA VAL A 100 -11.66 -4.92 13.64
C VAL A 100 -12.44 -6.15 13.18
N ARG A 101 -12.58 -6.33 11.86
CA ARG A 101 -13.24 -7.51 11.29
C ARG A 101 -12.20 -8.56 10.94
N ILE A 102 -12.49 -9.81 11.32
CA ILE A 102 -11.68 -10.97 10.96
C ILE A 102 -12.50 -11.86 10.06
N ALA A 103 -12.01 -12.10 8.85
CA ALA A 103 -12.57 -13.07 7.91
C ALA A 103 -11.73 -14.34 7.92
N GLU A 104 -12.40 -15.49 7.93
CA GLU A 104 -11.80 -16.82 7.88
C GLU A 104 -12.15 -17.47 6.55
N SER A 105 -11.18 -18.06 5.89
CA SER A 105 -11.38 -18.68 4.59
C SER A 105 -10.48 -19.89 4.40
N HIS A 106 -10.90 -20.80 3.53
CA HIS A 106 -10.14 -21.96 3.12
C HIS A 106 -9.95 -21.95 1.61
N CYS A 107 -8.76 -22.33 1.17
CA CYS A 107 -8.42 -22.47 -0.24
C CYS A 107 -8.10 -23.94 -0.51
N GLU A 108 -8.82 -24.54 -1.47
CA GLU A 108 -8.63 -25.94 -1.86
C GLU A 108 -7.34 -26.17 -2.65
N LYS A 109 -6.63 -25.10 -2.99
CA LYS A 109 -5.34 -25.14 -3.67
C LYS A 109 -4.20 -25.11 -2.64
N THR A 110 -3.05 -25.60 -3.05
CA THR A 110 -1.79 -25.37 -2.34
C THR A 110 -1.32 -23.94 -2.58
N LEU A 111 -0.43 -23.44 -1.73
CA LEU A 111 0.21 -22.11 -1.93
C LEU A 111 0.90 -22.01 -3.29
N ARG A 112 1.54 -23.08 -3.74
CA ARG A 112 2.23 -23.10 -5.04
C ARG A 112 1.24 -22.99 -6.20
N GLU A 113 0.20 -23.82 -6.21
CA GLU A 113 -0.85 -23.75 -7.24
C GLU A 113 -1.50 -22.38 -7.29
N TRP A 114 -1.74 -21.78 -6.11
CA TRP A 114 -2.34 -20.45 -6.04
C TRP A 114 -1.41 -19.38 -6.61
N LEU A 115 -0.10 -19.41 -6.26
CA LEU A 115 0.89 -18.44 -6.76
C LEU A 115 1.08 -18.56 -8.27
N ASP A 116 1.10 -19.79 -8.80
CA ASP A 116 1.26 -20.04 -10.24
C ASP A 116 0.07 -19.48 -11.06
N GLU A 117 -1.13 -19.43 -10.45
CA GLU A 117 -2.34 -18.92 -11.13
C GLU A 117 -2.58 -17.42 -10.93
N LYS A 118 -2.38 -16.92 -9.73
CA LYS A 118 -2.82 -15.56 -9.33
C LYS A 118 -1.71 -14.51 -9.40
N GLU A 119 -0.53 -14.88 -9.84
CA GLU A 119 0.57 -13.96 -10.14
C GLU A 119 0.78 -12.90 -9.05
N TYR A 120 0.84 -13.32 -7.77
CA TYR A 120 1.00 -12.43 -6.59
C TYR A 120 -0.18 -11.50 -6.30
N SER A 121 -1.34 -11.72 -6.91
CA SER A 121 -2.52 -10.88 -6.65
C SER A 121 -2.88 -10.84 -5.17
N VAL A 122 -3.27 -9.67 -4.72
CA VAL A 122 -3.79 -9.45 -3.36
C VAL A 122 -5.28 -9.76 -3.26
N ASP A 123 -6.00 -9.72 -4.40
CA ASP A 123 -7.46 -9.65 -4.45
C ASP A 123 -8.14 -10.76 -3.65
N GLU A 124 -7.95 -11.99 -3.88
CA GLU A 124 -8.71 -13.05 -3.22
C GLU A 124 -8.28 -13.32 -1.76
N LEU A 125 -7.12 -12.79 -1.35
CA LEU A 125 -6.53 -13.04 -0.03
C LEU A 125 -6.78 -11.92 0.99
N VAL A 126 -7.38 -10.82 0.60
CA VAL A 126 -7.86 -9.78 1.50
C VAL A 126 -9.38 -9.78 1.59
N TYR A 127 -9.89 -9.17 2.62
CA TYR A 127 -11.32 -8.85 2.76
C TYR A 127 -11.45 -7.34 2.80
N ASP A 128 -12.00 -6.76 1.76
CA ASP A 128 -12.18 -5.33 1.62
C ASP A 128 -13.65 -4.96 1.35
N HIS A 129 -14.55 -5.65 2.01
CA HIS A 129 -15.99 -5.38 1.90
C HIS A 129 -16.31 -4.06 2.59
N VAL A 130 -15.68 -3.01 2.11
CA VAL A 130 -15.83 -1.69 2.65
C VAL A 130 -16.48 -0.86 1.60
N LEU A 131 -17.33 -0.01 2.05
CA LEU A 131 -17.40 1.27 1.45
C LEU A 131 -18.61 1.42 0.56
N GLY A 132 -19.71 1.35 1.22
CA GLY A 132 -20.85 2.14 0.78
C GLY A 132 -20.62 3.61 1.20
N PRO A 133 -21.56 4.50 0.86
CA PRO A 133 -21.52 5.92 1.25
C PRO A 133 -21.35 6.14 2.76
N ASP A 134 -21.46 5.11 3.57
CA ASP A 134 -21.39 5.16 5.03
C ASP A 134 -20.00 4.81 5.58
N LEU A 135 -18.99 5.61 5.29
CA LEU A 135 -17.70 5.56 5.99
C LEU A 135 -17.87 5.57 7.51
N ALA A 136 -18.96 6.20 7.99
CA ALA A 136 -19.29 6.34 9.40
C ALA A 136 -19.53 5.01 10.12
N PHE A 137 -19.92 3.95 9.43
CA PHE A 137 -20.20 2.63 10.02
C PHE A 137 -19.18 1.56 9.62
N SER A 138 -18.36 1.84 8.61
CA SER A 138 -17.39 0.89 8.09
C SER A 138 -16.26 0.63 9.08
N PRO A 139 -15.88 -0.63 9.32
CA PRO A 139 -14.65 -0.94 10.03
C PRO A 139 -13.44 -0.36 9.28
N LEU A 140 -12.46 0.13 10.04
CA LEU A 140 -11.26 0.74 9.49
C LEU A 140 -10.19 -0.30 9.13
N VAL A 141 -10.29 -1.49 9.72
CA VAL A 141 -9.35 -2.59 9.51
C VAL A 141 -10.08 -3.92 9.36
N PHE A 142 -9.64 -4.68 8.36
CA PHE A 142 -10.02 -6.06 8.16
C PHE A 142 -8.77 -6.92 8.09
N VAL A 143 -8.83 -8.10 8.71
CA VAL A 143 -7.80 -9.12 8.59
C VAL A 143 -8.46 -10.39 8.06
N LYS A 144 -7.89 -10.98 7.01
CA LYS A 144 -8.35 -12.25 6.47
C LYS A 144 -7.30 -13.32 6.67
N PHE A 145 -7.68 -14.41 7.31
CA PHE A 145 -6.86 -15.62 7.42
C PHE A 145 -7.36 -16.63 6.39
N THR A 146 -6.53 -17.00 5.44
CA THR A 146 -6.85 -18.01 4.43
C THR A 146 -5.93 -19.22 4.61
N PHE A 147 -6.51 -20.36 4.97
CA PHE A 147 -5.80 -21.62 5.13
C PHE A 147 -5.77 -22.37 3.79
N PHE A 148 -4.59 -22.76 3.35
CA PHE A 148 -4.38 -23.49 2.10
C PHE A 148 -4.36 -24.99 2.33
N LYS A 149 -4.71 -25.78 1.32
CA LYS A 149 -4.70 -27.26 1.33
C LYS A 149 -3.38 -27.86 1.81
N CYS A 150 -2.26 -27.23 1.53
CA CYS A 150 -0.93 -27.68 1.99
C CYS A 150 -0.63 -27.33 3.44
N GLY A 151 -1.57 -26.76 4.21
CA GLY A 151 -1.36 -26.27 5.57
C GLY A 151 -0.68 -24.91 5.67
N GLY A 152 -0.42 -24.24 4.56
CA GLY A 152 0.07 -22.85 4.56
C GLY A 152 -1.03 -21.86 4.92
N LEU A 153 -0.64 -20.62 5.21
CA LEU A 153 -1.54 -19.54 5.64
C LEU A 153 -1.25 -18.26 4.87
N SER A 154 -2.31 -17.57 4.45
CA SER A 154 -2.25 -16.14 4.13
C SER A 154 -2.80 -15.31 5.27
N VAL A 155 -2.09 -14.24 5.61
CA VAL A 155 -2.59 -13.15 6.44
C VAL A 155 -2.80 -11.95 5.53
N GLY A 156 -4.05 -11.65 5.21
CA GLY A 156 -4.45 -10.49 4.42
C GLY A 156 -4.91 -9.36 5.32
N LEU A 157 -4.41 -8.16 5.07
CA LEU A 157 -4.80 -6.93 5.77
C LEU A 157 -5.45 -5.97 4.78
N SER A 158 -6.57 -5.38 5.16
CA SER A 158 -7.12 -4.16 4.57
C SER A 158 -7.15 -3.08 5.64
N TRP A 159 -6.47 -1.98 5.38
CA TRP A 159 -6.20 -0.90 6.32
C TRP A 159 -6.68 0.42 5.73
N ALA A 160 -7.62 1.10 6.38
CA ALA A 160 -8.05 2.42 5.97
C ALA A 160 -6.88 3.40 6.06
N HIS A 161 -6.51 4.02 4.95
CA HIS A 161 -5.32 4.88 4.88
C HIS A 161 -5.42 6.14 5.77
N ILE A 162 -6.63 6.49 6.19
CA ILE A 162 -6.90 7.54 7.19
C ILE A 162 -6.25 7.25 8.55
N LEU A 163 -5.95 5.98 8.88
CA LEU A 163 -5.27 5.56 10.10
C LEU A 163 -3.76 5.76 10.06
N GLY A 164 -3.19 5.83 8.86
CA GLY A 164 -1.75 5.89 8.65
C GLY A 164 -1.36 5.20 7.35
N ASP A 165 -0.12 5.39 6.93
CA ASP A 165 0.43 4.90 5.68
C ASP A 165 0.81 3.40 5.70
N ALA A 166 1.41 2.92 4.58
CA ALA A 166 1.79 1.51 4.41
C ALA A 166 2.79 1.01 5.48
N PHE A 167 3.65 1.88 5.99
CA PHE A 167 4.56 1.54 7.08
C PHE A 167 3.81 1.36 8.40
N SER A 168 2.80 2.17 8.66
CA SER A 168 1.90 2.05 9.81
C SER A 168 1.09 0.76 9.76
N ALA A 169 0.52 0.45 8.59
CA ALA A 169 -0.21 -0.80 8.35
C ALA A 169 0.67 -2.03 8.57
N ARG A 170 1.90 -2.01 8.02
CA ARG A 170 2.90 -3.07 8.22
C ARG A 170 3.30 -3.20 9.69
N ASN A 171 3.51 -2.06 10.40
CA ASN A 171 3.85 -2.07 11.83
C ASN A 171 2.75 -2.74 12.65
N PHE A 172 1.48 -2.47 12.35
CA PHE A 172 0.35 -3.10 13.03
C PHE A 172 0.42 -4.64 12.93
N ILE A 173 0.64 -5.19 11.73
CA ILE A 173 0.80 -6.64 11.53
C ILE A 173 2.07 -7.18 12.20
N THR A 174 3.16 -6.41 12.18
CA THR A 174 4.41 -6.80 12.87
C THR A 174 4.19 -6.90 14.39
N LYS A 175 3.50 -5.93 14.99
CA LYS A 175 3.16 -5.97 16.43
C LYS A 175 2.22 -7.12 16.76
N TRP A 176 1.24 -7.40 15.89
CA TRP A 176 0.41 -8.60 16.02
C TRP A 176 1.27 -9.87 16.04
N SER A 177 2.22 -10.01 15.12
CA SER A 177 3.09 -11.19 15.07
C SER A 177 4.01 -11.32 16.29
N HIS A 178 4.48 -10.19 16.83
CA HIS A 178 5.27 -10.16 18.08
C HIS A 178 4.43 -10.59 19.27
N THR A 179 3.18 -10.12 19.37
CA THR A 179 2.26 -10.54 20.43
C THR A 179 1.90 -12.03 20.30
N LEU A 180 1.73 -12.54 19.08
CA LEU A 180 1.54 -13.97 18.81
C LEU A 180 2.76 -14.80 19.30
N ALA A 181 3.96 -14.26 19.21
CA ALA A 181 5.19 -14.88 19.73
C ALA A 181 5.37 -14.71 21.26
N GLY A 182 4.36 -14.20 21.97
CA GLY A 182 4.39 -14.02 23.43
C GLY A 182 5.08 -12.72 23.91
N GLN A 183 5.44 -11.81 22.99
CA GLN A 183 5.94 -10.49 23.38
C GLN A 183 4.79 -9.60 23.86
N ALA A 184 5.04 -8.84 24.93
CA ALA A 184 4.03 -7.89 25.40
C ALA A 184 3.74 -6.82 24.33
N PRO A 185 2.46 -6.49 24.08
CA PRO A 185 2.12 -5.37 23.21
C PRO A 185 2.64 -4.05 23.80
N PRO A 186 2.75 -2.99 22.99
CA PRO A 186 3.12 -1.66 23.51
C PRO A 186 2.19 -1.25 24.63
N LYS A 187 2.73 -0.78 25.76
CA LYS A 187 1.90 -0.40 26.92
C LYS A 187 0.98 0.79 26.66
N SER A 188 1.44 1.73 25.86
CA SER A 188 0.64 2.85 25.34
C SER A 188 1.33 3.44 24.11
N LEU A 189 0.53 3.84 23.13
CA LEU A 189 1.00 4.61 22.01
C LEU A 189 0.74 6.09 22.34
N HIS A 190 1.79 6.91 22.30
CA HIS A 190 1.63 8.33 22.48
C HIS A 190 1.02 8.94 21.23
N MET A 191 -0.20 9.47 21.34
CA MET A 191 -0.79 10.26 20.27
C MET A 191 0.14 11.45 19.99
N PRO A 192 0.53 11.70 18.73
CA PRO A 192 1.27 12.89 18.41
C PRO A 192 0.42 14.11 18.74
N ASN A 193 1.05 15.10 19.39
CA ASN A 193 0.41 16.39 19.56
C ASN A 193 0.19 16.98 18.16
N LEU A 194 -1.05 17.20 17.79
CA LEU A 194 -1.41 17.90 16.57
C LEU A 194 -1.00 19.37 16.73
N THR A 195 0.26 19.67 16.44
CA THR A 195 0.69 21.06 16.30
C THR A 195 0.06 21.61 15.04
N LYS A 196 -0.70 22.71 15.17
CA LYS A 196 -1.18 23.42 14.00
C LYS A 196 0.04 23.82 13.17
N PRO A 197 0.04 23.56 11.85
CA PRO A 197 1.13 24.05 11.00
C PRO A 197 1.28 25.56 11.20
N GLN A 198 2.49 26.03 11.50
CA GLN A 198 2.76 27.46 11.50
C GLN A 198 3.00 27.88 10.06
N PHE A 199 1.98 28.42 9.42
CA PHE A 199 2.11 28.97 8.07
C PHE A 199 2.94 30.26 8.11
N LEU A 200 4.11 30.25 7.49
CA LEU A 200 4.85 31.47 7.18
C LEU A 200 4.05 32.23 6.11
N SER A 201 3.49 33.35 6.47
CA SER A 201 2.40 34.07 5.82
C SER A 201 2.67 34.66 4.41
N ASN A 202 3.82 34.41 3.77
CA ASN A 202 4.21 35.15 2.55
C ASN A 202 4.76 34.29 1.39
N SER A 203 4.61 32.99 1.38
CA SER A 203 5.01 32.19 0.22
C SER A 203 3.81 31.99 -0.72
N VAL A 204 3.96 32.45 -1.96
CA VAL A 204 3.04 32.10 -3.05
C VAL A 204 3.28 30.61 -3.34
N TYR A 205 2.40 29.76 -2.88
CA TYR A 205 2.44 28.36 -3.21
C TYR A 205 1.55 28.13 -4.41
N ASP A 206 2.08 27.48 -5.45
CA ASP A 206 1.28 26.97 -6.56
C ASP A 206 0.26 25.97 -6.02
N ASN A 207 -0.92 25.93 -6.64
CA ASN A 207 -1.91 24.92 -6.30
C ASN A 207 -1.31 23.51 -6.47
N PRO A 208 -1.44 22.64 -5.47
CA PRO A 208 -0.93 21.28 -5.58
C PRO A 208 -1.56 20.55 -6.76
N ILE A 209 -0.75 19.87 -7.56
CA ILE A 209 -1.20 19.14 -8.75
C ILE A 209 -1.14 17.62 -8.60
N SER A 210 -0.55 17.12 -7.52
CA SER A 210 -0.44 15.68 -7.21
C SER A 210 -1.77 15.05 -6.80
N ILE A 211 -2.83 15.82 -6.66
CA ILE A 211 -4.15 15.36 -6.23
C ILE A 211 -5.24 15.83 -7.20
N LYS A 212 -6.38 15.12 -7.15
CA LYS A 212 -7.59 15.47 -7.88
C LYS A 212 -8.76 15.51 -6.91
N ARG A 213 -9.50 16.62 -6.86
CA ARG A 213 -10.72 16.71 -6.06
C ARG A 213 -11.76 15.74 -6.61
N ALA A 214 -12.35 14.92 -5.73
CA ALA A 214 -13.52 14.13 -6.05
C ALA A 214 -14.76 14.98 -5.77
N THR A 215 -15.75 14.96 -6.67
CA THR A 215 -16.96 15.77 -6.52
C THR A 215 -17.89 15.22 -5.46
N THR A 216 -18.01 13.89 -5.38
CA THR A 216 -18.66 13.14 -4.29
C THR A 216 -17.99 11.77 -4.12
N ILE A 217 -18.11 11.15 -2.93
CA ILE A 217 -17.65 9.77 -2.71
C ILE A 217 -18.38 8.81 -3.66
N GLU A 218 -19.67 8.99 -3.87
CA GLU A 218 -20.50 8.17 -4.76
C GLU A 218 -20.00 8.25 -6.22
N GLU A 219 -19.75 9.45 -6.74
CA GLU A 219 -19.19 9.63 -8.08
C GLU A 219 -17.79 9.04 -8.21
N TYR A 220 -16.98 9.15 -7.15
CA TYR A 220 -15.66 8.53 -7.14
C TYR A 220 -15.72 7.00 -7.25
N TRP A 221 -16.60 6.36 -6.47
CA TRP A 221 -16.76 4.91 -6.52
C TRP A 221 -17.36 4.44 -7.85
N LEU A 222 -18.29 5.19 -8.42
CA LEU A 222 -18.87 4.91 -9.74
C LEU A 222 -17.85 5.19 -10.86
N ALA A 223 -17.11 6.29 -10.81
CA ALA A 223 -16.08 6.62 -11.80
C ALA A 223 -14.90 5.66 -11.77
N ALA A 224 -14.52 5.14 -10.58
CA ALA A 224 -13.51 4.08 -10.47
C ALA A 224 -13.99 2.74 -11.09
N THR A 225 -15.30 2.55 -11.22
CA THR A 225 -15.87 1.39 -11.93
C THR A 225 -15.95 1.58 -13.44
N ASP A 226 -16.01 2.82 -13.93
CA ASP A 226 -16.05 3.12 -15.38
C ASP A 226 -14.67 3.04 -16.05
N SER A 227 -13.60 3.41 -15.35
CA SER A 227 -12.23 3.14 -15.77
C SER A 227 -11.71 1.90 -15.02
N TYR A 228 -11.87 0.72 -15.62
CA TYR A 228 -11.36 -0.52 -15.02
C TYR A 228 -9.84 -0.44 -14.82
N VAL A 229 -9.43 -0.10 -13.61
CA VAL A 229 -8.03 -0.13 -13.18
C VAL A 229 -7.71 -1.55 -12.75
N ALA A 230 -6.80 -2.19 -13.47
CA ALA A 230 -6.28 -3.51 -13.15
C ALA A 230 -4.95 -3.38 -12.39
N THR A 231 -4.69 -4.33 -11.51
CA THR A 231 -3.45 -4.39 -10.73
C THR A 231 -2.66 -5.64 -11.09
N HIS A 232 -1.36 -5.48 -11.24
CA HIS A 232 -0.43 -6.58 -11.44
C HIS A 232 0.87 -6.35 -10.69
N THR A 233 1.49 -7.43 -10.22
CA THR A 233 2.76 -7.38 -9.49
C THR A 233 3.85 -8.11 -10.26
N PHE A 234 4.97 -7.43 -10.48
CA PHE A 234 6.18 -7.98 -11.07
C PHE A 234 7.20 -8.27 -9.98
N HIS A 235 7.91 -9.36 -10.10
CA HIS A 235 9.10 -9.62 -9.32
C HIS A 235 10.35 -9.35 -10.17
N ILE A 236 11.09 -8.31 -9.82
CA ILE A 236 12.38 -7.98 -10.45
C ILE A 236 13.47 -8.59 -9.57
N THR A 237 14.16 -9.59 -10.11
CA THR A 237 15.21 -10.32 -9.38
C THR A 237 16.45 -9.43 -9.14
N SER A 238 17.28 -9.80 -8.16
CA SER A 238 18.55 -9.10 -7.89
C SER A 238 19.47 -9.04 -9.14
N LYS A 239 19.48 -10.11 -9.96
CA LYS A 239 20.23 -10.15 -11.23
C LYS A 239 19.71 -9.14 -12.25
N GLN A 240 18.38 -9.06 -12.43
CA GLN A 240 17.75 -8.08 -13.32
C GLN A 240 17.99 -6.65 -12.84
N LEU A 241 17.93 -6.41 -11.51
CA LEU A 241 18.25 -5.10 -10.92
C LEU A 241 19.70 -4.68 -11.23
N HIS A 242 20.64 -5.61 -11.11
CA HIS A 242 22.04 -5.33 -11.44
C HIS A 242 22.22 -5.02 -12.92
N HIS A 243 21.54 -5.74 -13.80
CA HIS A 243 21.54 -5.46 -15.24
C HIS A 243 20.94 -4.09 -15.56
N LEU A 244 19.81 -3.74 -14.92
CA LEU A 244 19.18 -2.41 -15.04
C LEU A 244 20.15 -1.29 -14.61
N LEU A 245 20.87 -1.47 -13.50
CA LEU A 245 21.90 -0.54 -13.06
C LEU A 245 22.98 -0.34 -14.10
N THR A 246 23.56 -1.43 -14.61
CA THR A 246 24.69 -1.37 -15.55
C THR A 246 24.32 -0.76 -16.90
N THR A 247 23.12 -1.05 -17.41
CA THR A 247 22.63 -0.49 -18.69
C THR A 247 22.21 0.98 -18.55
N SER A 248 21.68 1.39 -17.41
CA SER A 248 21.27 2.78 -17.17
C SER A 248 22.46 3.72 -16.90
N THR A 249 23.65 3.18 -16.61
CA THR A 249 24.83 3.93 -16.17
C THR A 249 25.94 4.04 -17.22
N SER A 250 25.66 3.65 -18.47
CA SER A 250 26.66 3.54 -19.55
C SER A 250 27.35 4.84 -20.00
N THR A 251 27.11 6.00 -19.36
CA THR A 251 27.86 7.23 -19.58
C THR A 251 28.15 7.95 -18.27
N ASN A 252 29.39 7.85 -17.79
CA ASN A 252 30.11 8.80 -16.88
C ASN A 252 29.31 9.57 -15.83
N ILE A 253 28.20 9.05 -15.35
CA ILE A 253 27.60 9.58 -14.13
C ILE A 253 28.36 8.92 -12.99
N ASN A 254 29.17 9.72 -12.27
CA ASN A 254 29.56 9.38 -10.91
C ASN A 254 28.26 9.18 -10.13
N ILE A 255 27.71 7.96 -10.20
CA ILE A 255 26.64 7.56 -9.31
C ILE A 255 27.30 7.52 -7.94
N ASN A 256 27.25 8.66 -7.28
CA ASN A 256 27.42 8.69 -5.84
C ASN A 256 26.57 7.53 -5.33
N THR A 257 27.15 6.63 -4.59
CA THR A 257 26.68 5.38 -3.97
C THR A 257 25.26 5.40 -3.35
N LYS A 258 24.37 6.30 -3.77
CA LYS A 258 23.05 6.59 -3.23
C LYS A 258 21.88 6.44 -4.21
N THR A 259 22.12 6.10 -5.50
CA THR A 259 20.98 5.87 -6.41
C THR A 259 20.23 4.62 -5.97
N LYS A 260 19.01 4.81 -5.53
CA LYS A 260 18.15 3.73 -5.05
C LYS A 260 17.57 2.97 -6.25
N TYR A 261 17.31 1.68 -6.09
CA TYR A 261 16.60 0.88 -7.09
C TYR A 261 15.23 1.46 -7.44
N PHE A 262 14.57 2.10 -6.48
CA PHE A 262 13.32 2.82 -6.67
C PHE A 262 13.40 3.83 -7.83
N GLU A 263 14.44 4.64 -7.90
CA GLU A 263 14.60 5.69 -8.91
C GLU A 263 14.75 5.10 -10.32
N ILE A 264 15.50 4.01 -10.43
CA ILE A 264 15.74 3.33 -11.71
C ILE A 264 14.48 2.62 -12.21
N ILE A 265 13.80 1.88 -11.33
CA ILE A 265 12.54 1.19 -11.64
C ILE A 265 11.47 2.20 -12.04
N SER A 266 11.35 3.31 -11.28
CA SER A 266 10.39 4.37 -11.58
C SER A 266 10.67 5.02 -12.93
N ALA A 267 11.93 5.31 -13.25
CA ALA A 267 12.34 5.88 -14.54
C ALA A 267 12.04 4.93 -15.71
N MET A 268 12.35 3.64 -15.56
CA MET A 268 12.06 2.60 -16.56
C MET A 268 10.56 2.54 -16.84
N ILE A 269 9.72 2.45 -15.79
CA ILE A 269 8.27 2.36 -15.92
C ILE A 269 7.71 3.66 -16.49
N TRP A 270 8.21 4.83 -16.06
CA TRP A 270 7.81 6.12 -16.59
C TRP A 270 8.07 6.21 -18.11
N LYS A 271 9.25 5.77 -18.58
CA LYS A 271 9.56 5.68 -20.00
C LYS A 271 8.59 4.78 -20.74
N CYS A 272 8.34 3.56 -20.25
CA CYS A 272 7.42 2.61 -20.86
C CYS A 272 5.99 3.17 -20.98
N ILE A 273 5.48 3.79 -19.91
CA ILE A 273 4.14 4.42 -19.91
C ILE A 273 4.13 5.64 -20.84
N GLY A 274 5.21 6.42 -20.88
CA GLY A 274 5.38 7.51 -21.83
C GLY A 274 5.27 7.04 -23.29
N GLN A 275 5.85 5.91 -23.63
CA GLN A 275 5.76 5.30 -24.95
C GLN A 275 4.35 4.75 -25.26
N ILE A 276 3.70 4.13 -24.28
CA ILE A 276 2.33 3.59 -24.42
C ILE A 276 1.32 4.72 -24.67
N ARG A 277 1.44 5.81 -23.94
CA ARG A 277 0.54 6.98 -24.05
C ARG A 277 0.93 7.97 -25.17
N GLY A 278 2.12 7.82 -25.74
CA GLY A 278 2.61 8.64 -26.85
C GLY A 278 2.59 10.14 -26.52
N ASN A 279 1.94 10.95 -27.36
CA ASN A 279 1.84 12.41 -27.17
C ASN A 279 1.17 12.83 -25.86
N PHE A 280 0.38 11.93 -25.24
CA PHE A 280 -0.28 12.11 -23.95
C PHE A 280 0.52 11.51 -22.78
N GLY A 281 1.78 11.13 -23.03
CA GLY A 281 2.66 10.60 -22.01
C GLY A 281 2.79 11.54 -20.80
N PRO A 282 2.89 11.00 -19.56
CA PRO A 282 2.82 11.81 -18.34
C PRO A 282 4.10 12.64 -18.19
N ARG A 283 4.02 13.95 -18.50
CA ARG A 283 5.10 14.92 -18.26
C ARG A 283 5.15 15.40 -16.82
N VAL A 284 4.12 15.11 -16.06
CA VAL A 284 4.03 15.38 -14.63
C VAL A 284 3.74 14.07 -13.91
N VAL A 285 4.58 13.73 -12.94
CA VAL A 285 4.42 12.55 -12.09
C VAL A 285 4.51 12.94 -10.62
N THR A 286 3.92 12.12 -9.76
CA THR A 286 4.03 12.26 -8.31
C THR A 286 4.96 11.20 -7.76
N ILE A 287 5.89 11.60 -6.89
CA ILE A 287 6.72 10.71 -6.09
C ILE A 287 6.24 10.77 -4.65
N CYS A 288 5.85 9.64 -4.11
CA CYS A 288 5.48 9.49 -2.71
C CYS A 288 6.61 8.76 -1.97
N THR A 289 7.24 9.44 -1.03
CA THR A 289 8.28 8.87 -0.15
C THR A 289 7.85 9.01 1.30
N THR A 290 8.46 8.24 2.20
CA THR A 290 8.21 8.34 3.63
C THR A 290 9.52 8.57 4.36
N ASN A 291 9.54 9.55 5.27
CA ASN A 291 10.68 9.78 6.13
C ASN A 291 10.61 8.83 7.34
N ILE A 292 11.39 7.76 7.30
CA ILE A 292 11.42 6.72 8.34
C ILE A 292 12.25 7.15 9.55
N SER A 293 13.24 8.02 9.37
CA SER A 293 14.15 8.45 10.44
C SER A 293 13.41 9.07 11.64
N ASN A 294 12.30 9.74 11.37
CA ASN A 294 11.48 10.39 12.41
C ASN A 294 10.49 9.44 13.10
N ARG A 295 10.41 8.15 12.67
CA ARG A 295 9.45 7.16 13.19
C ARG A 295 10.01 6.25 14.26
N ALA A 296 11.33 6.20 14.43
CA ALA A 296 11.97 5.27 15.37
C ALA A 296 11.53 5.48 16.83
N GLU A 297 11.03 6.66 17.18
CA GLU A 297 10.63 7.02 18.54
C GLU A 297 9.11 6.94 18.77
N ASN A 298 8.31 7.01 17.71
CA ASN A 298 6.85 7.00 17.83
C ASN A 298 6.23 5.83 17.05
N GLU A 299 5.76 4.81 17.78
CA GLU A 299 5.10 3.64 17.20
C GLU A 299 3.63 3.91 16.81
N PHE A 300 3.13 5.12 17.03
CA PHE A 300 1.75 5.49 16.69
C PHE A 300 1.57 5.55 15.17
N PRO A 301 0.49 4.96 14.62
CA PRO A 301 0.20 5.05 13.21
C PRO A 301 0.01 6.50 12.74
N THR A 302 0.68 6.87 11.68
CA THR A 302 0.63 8.23 11.10
C THR A 302 0.76 8.21 9.59
N ASN A 303 0.26 9.24 8.92
CA ASN A 303 0.51 9.52 7.53
C ASN A 303 1.75 10.44 7.40
N GLY A 304 2.92 9.81 7.34
CA GLY A 304 4.21 10.51 7.20
C GLY A 304 4.70 10.59 5.76
N SER A 305 3.81 10.41 4.79
CA SER A 305 4.15 10.46 3.38
C SER A 305 4.46 11.87 2.92
N VAL A 306 5.50 12.01 2.09
CA VAL A 306 5.86 13.23 1.39
C VAL A 306 5.49 13.07 -0.07
N LEU A 307 4.56 13.88 -0.53
CA LEU A 307 4.14 13.95 -1.92
C LEU A 307 4.97 15.03 -2.63
N SER A 308 5.66 14.64 -3.69
CA SER A 308 6.48 15.54 -4.47
C SER A 308 6.12 15.43 -5.94
N LYS A 309 5.93 16.57 -6.61
CA LYS A 309 5.77 16.60 -8.06
C LYS A 309 7.13 16.63 -8.77
N ILE A 310 7.16 16.03 -9.95
CA ILE A 310 8.25 16.21 -10.92
C ILE A 310 7.60 16.62 -12.24
N GLU A 311 8.09 17.70 -12.83
CA GLU A 311 7.68 18.17 -14.12
C GLU A 311 8.84 18.09 -15.10
N THR A 312 8.57 17.71 -16.34
CA THR A 312 9.54 17.68 -17.43
C THR A 312 8.95 18.25 -18.73
N SER A 313 9.75 19.00 -19.46
CA SER A 313 9.43 19.42 -20.83
C SER A 313 9.76 18.33 -21.86
N LEU A 314 10.56 17.32 -21.47
CA LEU A 314 10.94 16.21 -22.33
C LEU A 314 9.76 15.25 -22.54
N SER A 315 9.81 14.49 -23.64
CA SER A 315 8.95 13.33 -23.83
C SER A 315 9.52 12.16 -23.06
N PRO A 316 8.87 11.68 -21.97
CA PRO A 316 9.44 10.57 -21.18
C PRO A 316 9.65 9.29 -22.00
N GLY A 317 8.80 9.04 -23.00
CA GLY A 317 8.92 7.88 -23.88
C GLY A 317 10.16 7.89 -24.77
N GLU A 318 10.70 9.07 -25.10
CA GLU A 318 11.86 9.28 -25.95
C GLU A 318 13.15 9.55 -25.16
N SER A 319 13.03 9.90 -23.88
CA SER A 319 14.16 10.25 -23.01
C SER A 319 15.01 9.02 -22.67
N GLU A 320 16.29 9.24 -22.41
CA GLU A 320 17.15 8.23 -21.82
C GLU A 320 16.75 7.95 -20.35
N ILE A 321 16.87 6.69 -19.91
CA ILE A 321 16.52 6.33 -18.53
C ILE A 321 17.36 7.11 -17.53
N SER A 322 18.65 7.32 -17.81
CA SER A 322 19.56 8.11 -16.97
C SER A 322 19.08 9.55 -16.74
N GLU A 323 18.45 10.17 -17.73
CA GLU A 323 17.87 11.52 -17.61
C GLU A 323 16.65 11.50 -16.67
N LEU A 324 15.77 10.51 -16.83
CA LEU A 324 14.60 10.34 -15.97
C LEU A 324 15.01 10.01 -14.51
N VAL A 325 16.01 9.16 -14.31
CA VAL A 325 16.60 8.87 -12.99
C VAL A 325 17.10 10.16 -12.34
N LYS A 326 17.82 10.98 -13.07
CA LYS A 326 18.33 12.28 -12.58
C LYS A 326 17.17 13.21 -12.19
N LEU A 327 16.12 13.27 -13.01
CA LEU A 327 14.94 14.06 -12.67
C LEU A 327 14.29 13.58 -11.37
N ILE A 328 14.13 12.26 -11.20
CA ILE A 328 13.54 11.67 -10.00
C ILE A 328 14.44 11.94 -8.77
N ALA A 329 15.75 11.88 -8.91
CA ALA A 329 16.66 12.10 -7.80
C ALA A 329 16.75 13.59 -7.37
N GLU A 330 16.78 14.52 -8.32
CA GLU A 330 17.19 15.93 -8.10
C GLU A 330 16.03 16.93 -8.17
N LYS A 331 14.93 16.62 -8.86
CA LYS A 331 13.89 17.60 -9.21
C LYS A 331 12.58 17.46 -8.43
N LYS A 332 12.59 16.75 -7.31
CA LYS A 332 11.40 16.59 -6.46
C LYS A 332 11.00 17.92 -5.82
N MET A 333 9.79 18.35 -6.08
CA MET A 333 9.19 19.54 -5.47
C MET A 333 8.12 19.09 -4.48
N ASN A 334 8.39 19.23 -3.18
CA ASN A 334 7.48 18.82 -2.12
C ASN A 334 6.21 19.69 -2.12
N GLU A 335 5.05 19.07 -2.17
CA GLU A 335 3.75 19.73 -2.18
C GLU A 335 3.01 19.67 -0.84
N ASN A 336 3.53 18.97 0.18
CA ASN A 336 2.80 18.74 1.43
C ASN A 336 2.29 20.02 2.09
N HIS A 337 3.09 21.09 2.09
CA HIS A 337 2.67 22.35 2.68
C HIS A 337 1.47 22.98 1.94
N GLY A 338 1.47 22.95 0.60
CA GLY A 338 0.34 23.42 -0.19
C GLY A 338 -0.90 22.55 0.01
N LEU A 339 -0.71 21.23 0.13
CA LEU A 339 -1.77 20.27 0.43
C LEU A 339 -2.40 20.52 1.80
N GLU A 340 -1.58 20.71 2.84
CA GLU A 340 -2.04 21.00 4.19
C GLU A 340 -2.85 22.31 4.22
N LYS A 341 -2.34 23.37 3.59
CA LYS A 341 -3.03 24.65 3.48
C LYS A 341 -4.40 24.52 2.79
N MET A 342 -4.44 23.81 1.67
CA MET A 342 -5.69 23.57 0.93
C MET A 342 -6.70 22.79 1.77
N MET A 343 -6.25 21.76 2.50
CA MET A 343 -7.09 20.99 3.41
C MET A 343 -7.61 21.82 4.59
N GLU A 344 -6.80 22.75 5.10
CA GLU A 344 -7.21 23.68 6.15
C GLU A 344 -8.29 24.65 5.65
N GLU A 345 -8.10 25.24 4.48
CA GLU A 345 -9.08 26.12 3.83
C GLU A 345 -10.43 25.42 3.59
N GLY A 346 -10.40 24.14 3.19
CA GLY A 346 -11.58 23.27 3.04
C GLY A 346 -12.09 22.65 4.34
N GLU A 347 -11.50 23.01 5.51
CA GLU A 347 -11.83 22.44 6.82
C GLU A 347 -11.77 20.89 6.87
N GLY A 348 -11.04 20.28 5.94
CA GLY A 348 -10.90 18.82 5.83
C GLY A 348 -12.15 18.08 5.33
N LYS A 349 -13.13 18.79 4.82
CA LYS A 349 -14.42 18.23 4.36
C LYS A 349 -14.33 17.63 2.95
N ASP A 350 -13.44 18.20 2.12
CA ASP A 350 -13.28 17.78 0.74
C ASP A 350 -12.69 16.38 0.58
N ASP A 351 -13.04 15.75 -0.52
CA ASP A 351 -12.55 14.43 -0.91
C ASP A 351 -11.54 14.54 -2.05
N PHE A 352 -10.46 13.74 -1.96
CA PHE A 352 -9.39 13.77 -2.94
C PHE A 352 -8.93 12.38 -3.35
N ILE A 353 -8.63 12.24 -4.64
CA ILE A 353 -7.82 11.14 -5.15
C ILE A 353 -6.37 11.61 -5.08
N VAL A 354 -5.53 10.85 -4.38
CA VAL A 354 -4.08 11.08 -4.27
C VAL A 354 -3.35 10.15 -5.23
N TYR A 355 -3.49 8.87 -5.03
CA TYR A 355 -2.84 7.86 -5.86
C TYR A 355 -3.55 7.75 -7.21
N GLY A 356 -2.84 8.02 -8.29
CA GLY A 356 -3.40 7.98 -9.64
C GLY A 356 -4.13 9.25 -10.08
N ALA A 357 -4.08 10.35 -9.32
CA ALA A 357 -4.44 11.69 -9.83
C ALA A 357 -3.45 12.15 -10.91
N LYS A 358 -2.19 11.82 -10.72
CA LYS A 358 -1.10 11.76 -11.71
C LYS A 358 -0.50 10.37 -11.63
N LEU A 359 0.31 9.97 -12.61
CA LEU A 359 1.11 8.76 -12.46
C LEU A 359 1.96 8.87 -11.20
N THR A 360 1.69 8.01 -10.21
CA THR A 360 2.27 8.12 -8.88
C THR A 360 3.24 6.97 -8.63
N PHE A 361 4.45 7.26 -8.20
CA PHE A 361 5.44 6.27 -7.76
C PHE A 361 5.59 6.33 -6.25
N VAL A 362 5.50 5.18 -5.58
CA VAL A 362 5.53 5.08 -4.11
C VAL A 362 6.73 4.26 -3.68
N ASP A 363 7.64 4.87 -2.91
CA ASP A 363 8.82 4.21 -2.36
C ASP A 363 8.48 3.50 -1.04
N LEU A 364 8.45 2.18 -1.08
CA LEU A 364 8.25 1.30 0.06
C LEU A 364 9.45 0.37 0.32
N GLU A 365 10.63 0.65 -0.29
CA GLU A 365 11.81 -0.22 -0.19
C GLU A 365 12.26 -0.44 1.26
N GLU A 366 12.18 0.59 2.09
CA GLU A 366 12.58 0.51 3.50
C GLU A 366 11.50 -0.13 4.41
N GLY A 367 10.38 -0.57 3.83
CA GLY A 367 9.22 -1.07 4.56
C GLY A 367 9.41 -2.39 5.31
N ASN A 368 10.46 -3.14 5.05
CA ASN A 368 10.74 -4.46 5.64
C ASN A 368 9.49 -5.35 5.79
N PHE A 369 8.70 -5.51 4.71
CA PHE A 369 7.47 -6.30 4.72
C PHE A 369 7.75 -7.79 5.06
N TYR A 370 8.94 -8.29 4.77
CA TYR A 370 9.38 -9.63 5.14
C TYR A 370 9.83 -9.77 6.61
N GLY A 371 9.75 -8.70 7.40
CA GLY A 371 10.08 -8.70 8.83
C GLY A 371 9.00 -9.32 9.73
N VAL A 372 7.79 -9.52 9.22
CA VAL A 372 6.69 -10.22 9.94
C VAL A 372 7.06 -11.69 10.09
N LYS A 373 6.92 -12.26 11.31
CA LYS A 373 7.30 -13.65 11.57
C LYS A 373 6.20 -14.39 12.33
N ILE A 374 5.88 -15.60 11.91
CA ILE A 374 5.05 -16.54 12.67
C ILE A 374 5.91 -17.75 13.02
N ASN A 375 5.98 -18.12 14.31
CA ASN A 375 6.86 -19.19 14.82
C ASN A 375 8.32 -19.05 14.33
N GLY A 376 8.83 -17.80 14.27
CA GLY A 376 10.17 -17.48 13.80
C GLY A 376 10.38 -17.53 12.27
N GLN A 377 9.39 -17.97 11.50
CA GLN A 377 9.45 -18.08 10.04
C GLN A 377 9.02 -16.77 9.38
N LYS A 378 9.81 -16.29 8.42
CA LYS A 378 9.46 -15.17 7.55
C LYS A 378 8.36 -15.59 6.55
N PRO A 379 7.55 -14.65 6.02
CA PRO A 379 6.67 -14.96 4.90
C PRO A 379 7.48 -15.35 3.66
N ILE A 380 6.96 -16.31 2.90
CA ILE A 380 7.53 -16.69 1.60
C ILE A 380 7.24 -15.64 0.53
N LEU A 381 6.14 -14.89 0.72
CA LEU A 381 5.76 -13.75 -0.09
C LEU A 381 5.11 -12.68 0.79
N ALA A 382 5.49 -11.43 0.56
CA ALA A 382 4.79 -10.25 1.06
C ALA A 382 4.52 -9.31 -0.11
N ASN A 383 3.28 -8.85 -0.23
CA ASN A 383 2.89 -7.92 -1.27
C ASN A 383 1.93 -6.86 -0.73
N CYS A 384 1.85 -5.73 -1.43
CA CYS A 384 1.00 -4.60 -1.06
C CYS A 384 0.43 -3.94 -2.31
N ASP A 385 -0.83 -3.52 -2.24
CA ASP A 385 -1.46 -2.64 -3.22
C ASP A 385 -2.34 -1.57 -2.54
N PHE A 386 -2.84 -0.63 -3.33
CA PHE A 386 -3.74 0.42 -2.86
C PHE A 386 -5.08 0.34 -3.58
N ARG A 387 -6.15 0.58 -2.84
CA ARG A 387 -7.50 0.82 -3.38
C ARG A 387 -7.79 2.31 -3.48
N GLY A 388 -8.73 2.65 -4.33
CA GLY A 388 -9.10 4.04 -4.58
C GLY A 388 -8.14 4.73 -5.54
N VAL A 389 -7.46 3.99 -6.41
CA VAL A 389 -6.48 4.52 -7.38
C VAL A 389 -7.21 5.12 -8.57
N GLY A 390 -6.81 6.34 -8.94
CA GLY A 390 -7.30 7.02 -10.14
C GLY A 390 -6.70 6.47 -11.44
N ASP A 391 -7.22 6.95 -12.56
CA ASP A 391 -6.93 6.48 -13.92
C ASP A 391 -5.49 6.73 -14.40
N GLN A 392 -4.76 7.65 -13.78
CA GLN A 392 -3.38 7.90 -14.15
C GLN A 392 -2.41 6.81 -13.63
N GLY A 393 -2.85 6.04 -12.64
CA GLY A 393 -2.18 4.86 -12.14
C GLY A 393 -1.20 5.09 -11.00
N VAL A 394 -0.82 3.99 -10.34
CA VAL A 394 0.16 3.97 -9.26
C VAL A 394 1.14 2.82 -9.42
N VAL A 395 2.37 3.05 -9.04
CA VAL A 395 3.49 2.09 -9.02
C VAL A 395 4.06 2.06 -7.61
N LEU A 396 3.98 0.92 -6.95
CA LEU A 396 4.58 0.69 -5.63
C LEU A 396 5.84 -0.16 -5.80
N VAL A 397 6.94 0.26 -5.18
CA VAL A 397 8.20 -0.47 -5.20
C VAL A 397 8.54 -0.91 -3.78
N LEU A 398 8.54 -2.22 -3.54
CA LEU A 398 8.84 -2.86 -2.26
C LEU A 398 10.11 -3.69 -2.36
N SER A 399 10.77 -3.92 -1.22
CA SER A 399 11.79 -4.98 -1.14
C SER A 399 11.15 -6.33 -1.48
N GLY A 400 11.80 -7.11 -2.32
CA GLY A 400 11.38 -8.45 -2.67
C GLY A 400 11.92 -9.52 -1.71
N PRO A 401 11.63 -10.81 -1.97
CA PRO A 401 12.21 -11.91 -1.22
C PRO A 401 13.73 -11.97 -1.42
N GLU A 402 14.42 -12.51 -0.41
CA GLU A 402 15.85 -12.79 -0.48
C GLU A 402 16.11 -13.95 -1.45
N ASP A 403 17.10 -13.81 -2.33
CA ASP A 403 17.60 -14.91 -3.14
C ASP A 403 18.55 -15.83 -2.35
N TYR A 404 19.04 -16.88 -2.99
CA TYR A 404 19.98 -17.84 -2.34
C TYR A 404 21.31 -17.21 -1.89
N ASN A 405 21.65 -16.02 -2.40
CA ASN A 405 22.86 -15.27 -2.05
C ASN A 405 22.58 -14.19 -1.00
N GLY A 406 21.36 -14.08 -0.49
CA GLY A 406 20.94 -13.07 0.47
C GLY A 406 20.70 -11.70 -0.15
N ASN A 407 20.61 -11.59 -1.48
CA ASN A 407 20.27 -10.34 -2.16
C ASN A 407 18.77 -10.25 -2.37
N ASN A 408 18.21 -9.08 -2.14
CA ASN A 408 16.78 -8.85 -2.31
C ASN A 408 16.46 -8.33 -3.71
N GLY A 409 15.51 -9.00 -4.38
CA GLY A 409 14.83 -8.44 -5.54
C GLY A 409 13.91 -7.27 -5.16
N ARG A 410 13.03 -6.91 -6.09
CA ARG A 410 11.95 -5.94 -5.83
C ARG A 410 10.61 -6.49 -6.28
N MET A 411 9.60 -6.29 -5.44
CA MET A 411 8.21 -6.47 -5.82
C MET A 411 7.70 -5.12 -6.32
N VAL A 412 7.18 -5.10 -7.53
CA VAL A 412 6.69 -3.88 -8.17
C VAL A 412 5.22 -4.08 -8.50
N THR A 413 4.35 -3.47 -7.71
CA THR A 413 2.89 -3.54 -7.92
C THR A 413 2.42 -2.33 -8.68
N ILE A 414 1.74 -2.54 -9.79
CA ILE A 414 1.31 -1.50 -10.72
C ILE A 414 -0.19 -1.60 -10.91
N SER A 415 -0.88 -0.49 -10.69
CA SER A 415 -2.31 -0.35 -10.99
C SER A 415 -2.49 0.69 -12.10
N LEU A 416 -3.07 0.27 -13.23
CA LEU A 416 -3.29 1.08 -14.44
C LEU A 416 -4.61 0.67 -15.11
N PRO A 417 -5.16 1.49 -16.04
CA PRO A 417 -6.20 1.04 -16.95
C PRO A 417 -5.80 -0.27 -17.63
N GLY A 418 -6.69 -1.27 -17.66
CA GLY A 418 -6.37 -2.65 -18.04
C GLY A 418 -5.61 -2.77 -19.36
N LYS A 419 -6.02 -2.02 -20.41
CA LYS A 419 -5.32 -2.02 -21.70
C LYS A 419 -3.88 -1.51 -21.63
N GLU A 420 -3.63 -0.47 -20.82
CA GLU A 420 -2.28 0.06 -20.65
C GLU A 420 -1.40 -0.90 -19.84
N LEU A 421 -1.99 -1.56 -18.85
CA LEU A 421 -1.30 -2.58 -18.07
C LEU A 421 -0.86 -3.77 -18.93
N ASP A 422 -1.72 -4.25 -19.83
CA ASP A 422 -1.38 -5.34 -20.75
C ASP A 422 -0.27 -4.95 -21.72
N GLN A 423 -0.30 -3.71 -22.24
CA GLN A 423 0.79 -3.18 -23.08
C GLN A 423 2.10 -3.05 -22.30
N LEU A 424 2.02 -2.62 -21.04
CA LEU A 424 3.20 -2.52 -20.18
C LEU A 424 3.81 -3.90 -19.88
N LYS A 425 2.99 -4.92 -19.59
CA LYS A 425 3.44 -6.31 -19.43
C LYS A 425 4.25 -6.78 -20.66
N CYS A 426 3.71 -6.56 -21.85
CA CYS A 426 4.40 -6.91 -23.09
C CYS A 426 5.74 -6.19 -23.26
N LYS A 427 5.77 -4.87 -22.97
CA LYS A 427 7.00 -4.07 -23.06
C LYS A 427 8.07 -4.51 -22.07
N LEU A 428 7.70 -4.70 -20.81
CA LEU A 428 8.65 -5.14 -19.77
C LEU A 428 9.23 -6.52 -20.08
N ALA A 429 8.43 -7.42 -20.64
CA ALA A 429 8.92 -8.73 -21.08
C ALA A 429 9.87 -8.63 -22.28
N GLN A 430 9.57 -7.79 -23.28
CA GLN A 430 10.35 -7.68 -24.53
C GLN A 430 11.65 -6.88 -24.34
N GLU A 431 11.60 -5.77 -23.63
CA GLU A 431 12.73 -4.84 -23.54
C GLU A 431 13.64 -5.10 -22.33
N TRP A 432 13.09 -5.72 -21.25
CA TRP A 432 13.79 -5.83 -19.97
C TRP A 432 13.88 -7.24 -19.40
N ASP A 433 13.37 -8.24 -20.14
CA ASP A 433 13.28 -9.65 -19.69
C ASP A 433 12.59 -9.78 -18.31
N ILE A 434 11.69 -8.81 -18.01
CA ILE A 434 10.86 -8.85 -16.80
C ILE A 434 9.56 -9.53 -17.18
N GLN A 435 9.53 -10.85 -16.95
CA GLN A 435 8.35 -11.66 -17.21
C GLN A 435 7.41 -11.61 -15.98
N TYR A 436 6.11 -11.75 -16.22
CA TYR A 436 5.19 -12.16 -15.17
C TYR A 436 5.59 -13.59 -14.77
N CYS A 437 5.88 -13.76 -13.50
CA CYS A 437 6.62 -14.92 -13.03
C CYS A 437 5.74 -16.15 -12.91
N SER A 438 6.12 -17.23 -13.61
CA SER A 438 5.56 -18.57 -13.40
C SER A 438 6.42 -19.44 -12.48
N SER A 439 7.46 -18.91 -11.83
CA SER A 439 8.29 -19.75 -10.93
C SER A 439 9.14 -18.92 -9.97
N LEU A 440 8.64 -18.68 -8.77
CA LEU A 440 9.53 -18.64 -7.62
C LEU A 440 10.05 -20.07 -7.43
N GLY A 441 11.36 -20.28 -7.53
CA GLY A 441 12.00 -21.55 -7.16
C GLY A 441 11.91 -21.79 -5.64
N LEU A 442 10.68 -21.84 -5.14
CA LEU A 442 10.35 -22.10 -3.73
C LEU A 442 10.18 -23.60 -3.56
N CYS A 443 11.31 -24.33 -3.46
CA CYS A 443 11.38 -25.68 -2.90
C CYS A 443 11.72 -25.63 -1.42
#